data_ed54c31cc9ec57c391c1e9bb480dd9b4
#
_entry.id   ed54c31cc9ec57c391c1e9bb480dd9b4
#
_cell.length_a   1.000
_cell.length_b   1.000
_cell.length_c   1.000
_cell.angle_alpha   90.00
_cell.angle_beta   90.00
_cell.angle_gamma   90.00
#
_symmetry.space_group_name_H-M   'P 1'
#
loop_
_entity.id
_entity.type
_entity.pdbx_description
1 polymer ?
#
loop_
_entity_poly.entity_id
_entity_poly.type
_entity_poly.pdbx_seq_one_letter_code
_entity_poly.pdbx_strand_id
1 'polypeptide(L)'
;MAKQKKVMESEIIADDITRDCNSFEVWFIENGKKVAWACVAIVVIVAIVFSVLQIRKSARAKAYSALASAVTEQQLQDALKQYPNGTAAAEARFRLARVFIQAKNNKAALEQLALVAADEEALPFTRGRAILDAGYLYENDGKQKEALAQYEKAAADLRLPEDARLEGYYAAGRIQLQLKDFAKARTAFKQAASGTVRSQGGFFWSSQARAALNRMPAEKAPAAKTEKK
;
A
#
# COMPACT_ATOMS: atom_id res chain seq x y z
N MET A 1 -61.49 -24.65 27.13
CA MET A 1 -60.90 -25.03 25.82
C MET A 1 -59.50 -24.45 25.57
N ALA A 2 -59.19 -23.20 25.84
CA ALA A 2 -57.84 -22.62 25.59
C ALA A 2 -56.70 -23.23 26.41
N LYS A 3 -56.96 -23.64 27.67
CA LYS A 3 -55.95 -24.23 28.57
C LYS A 3 -55.56 -25.66 28.16
N GLN A 4 -56.49 -26.44 27.60
CA GLN A 4 -56.20 -27.79 27.09
C GLN A 4 -55.42 -27.75 25.77
N LYS A 5 -55.67 -26.75 24.90
CA LYS A 5 -54.94 -26.58 23.65
C LYS A 5 -53.45 -26.23 23.90
N LYS A 6 -53.20 -25.37 24.92
CA LYS A 6 -51.84 -24.94 25.29
C LYS A 6 -51.01 -26.07 25.94
N VAL A 7 -51.67 -26.99 26.68
CA VAL A 7 -50.99 -28.18 27.25
C VAL A 7 -50.67 -29.18 26.15
N MET A 8 -51.57 -29.40 25.19
CA MET A 8 -51.34 -30.30 24.07
C MET A 8 -50.26 -29.81 23.11
N GLU A 9 -50.19 -28.49 22.87
CA GLU A 9 -49.09 -27.87 22.09
C GLU A 9 -47.74 -28.02 22.81
N SER A 10 -47.66 -27.86 24.13
CA SER A 10 -46.45 -28.04 24.90
C SER A 10 -45.97 -29.48 24.97
N GLU A 11 -46.89 -30.46 25.00
CA GLU A 11 -46.56 -31.90 24.96
C GLU A 11 -46.06 -32.33 23.58
N ILE A 12 -46.63 -31.79 22.48
CA ILE A 12 -46.18 -32.08 21.11
C ILE A 12 -44.75 -31.51 20.90
N ILE A 13 -44.49 -30.31 21.39
CA ILE A 13 -43.16 -29.68 21.29
C ILE A 13 -42.12 -30.47 22.13
N ALA A 14 -42.50 -30.93 23.32
CA ALA A 14 -41.62 -31.72 24.18
C ALA A 14 -41.31 -33.10 23.56
N ASP A 15 -42.29 -33.73 22.91
CA ASP A 15 -42.13 -35.02 22.24
C ASP A 15 -41.27 -34.93 20.96
N ASP A 16 -41.41 -33.85 20.20
CA ASP A 16 -40.55 -33.57 19.04
C ASP A 16 -39.10 -33.31 19.47
N ILE A 17 -38.88 -32.54 20.53
CA ILE A 17 -37.51 -32.25 21.05
C ILE A 17 -36.88 -33.54 21.59
N THR A 18 -37.62 -34.36 22.33
CA THR A 18 -37.10 -35.63 22.85
C THR A 18 -36.82 -36.64 21.74
N ARG A 19 -37.62 -36.66 20.65
CA ARG A 19 -37.40 -37.52 19.51
C ARG A 19 -36.16 -37.13 18.71
N ASP A 20 -35.91 -35.81 18.52
CA ASP A 20 -34.72 -35.30 17.85
C ASP A 20 -33.45 -35.54 18.67
N CYS A 21 -33.51 -35.36 20.00
CA CYS A 21 -32.42 -35.72 20.90
C CYS A 21 -32.11 -37.22 20.86
N ASN A 22 -33.11 -38.04 20.84
CA ASN A 22 -32.93 -39.49 20.77
C ASN A 22 -32.32 -39.95 19.43
N SER A 23 -32.72 -39.33 18.33
CA SER A 23 -32.13 -39.58 17.00
C SER A 23 -30.67 -39.17 16.94
N PHE A 24 -30.28 -38.04 17.55
CA PHE A 24 -28.90 -37.60 17.65
C PHE A 24 -28.05 -38.52 18.52
N GLU A 25 -28.57 -38.95 19.66
CA GLU A 25 -27.89 -39.90 20.56
C GLU A 25 -27.59 -41.23 19.86
N VAL A 26 -28.58 -41.82 19.20
CA VAL A 26 -28.42 -43.07 18.44
C VAL A 26 -27.37 -42.90 17.34
N TRP A 27 -27.46 -41.81 16.53
CA TRP A 27 -26.48 -41.51 15.50
C TRP A 27 -25.07 -41.35 16.08
N PHE A 28 -24.95 -40.66 17.24
CA PHE A 28 -23.66 -40.44 17.90
C PHE A 28 -23.04 -41.73 18.43
N ILE A 29 -23.86 -42.63 18.99
CA ILE A 29 -23.41 -43.96 19.45
C ILE A 29 -22.92 -44.79 18.27
N GLU A 30 -23.65 -44.80 17.15
CA GLU A 30 -23.27 -45.56 15.94
C GLU A 30 -22.04 -45.00 15.26
N ASN A 31 -21.85 -43.68 15.25
CA ASN A 31 -20.76 -43.01 14.56
C ASN A 31 -19.67 -42.48 15.50
N GLY A 32 -19.75 -42.74 16.80
CA GLY A 32 -18.89 -42.18 17.84
C GLY A 32 -17.39 -42.31 17.54
N LYS A 33 -16.97 -43.47 17.01
CA LYS A 33 -15.57 -43.68 16.60
C LYS A 33 -15.15 -42.74 15.44
N LYS A 34 -16.03 -42.55 14.45
CA LYS A 34 -15.77 -41.66 13.31
C LYS A 34 -15.71 -40.19 13.75
N VAL A 35 -16.65 -39.81 14.66
CA VAL A 35 -16.67 -38.46 15.24
C VAL A 35 -15.41 -38.22 16.07
N ALA A 36 -14.99 -39.18 16.89
CA ALA A 36 -13.76 -39.06 17.67
C ALA A 36 -12.53 -38.89 16.77
N TRP A 37 -12.40 -39.68 15.70
CA TRP A 37 -11.32 -39.51 14.73
C TRP A 37 -11.39 -38.18 13.98
N ALA A 38 -12.58 -37.70 13.62
CA ALA A 38 -12.78 -36.39 13.03
C ALA A 38 -12.33 -35.26 13.98
N CYS A 39 -12.69 -35.34 15.25
CA CYS A 39 -12.25 -34.38 16.28
C CYS A 39 -10.73 -34.41 16.44
N VAL A 40 -10.09 -35.59 16.48
CA VAL A 40 -8.64 -35.71 16.53
C VAL A 40 -7.99 -35.09 15.30
N ALA A 41 -8.52 -35.35 14.09
CA ALA A 41 -8.03 -34.77 12.86
C ALA A 41 -8.10 -33.21 12.87
N ILE A 42 -9.23 -32.67 13.34
CA ILE A 42 -9.42 -31.22 13.49
C ILE A 42 -8.36 -30.63 14.45
N VAL A 43 -8.16 -31.24 15.61
CA VAL A 43 -7.18 -30.81 16.61
C VAL A 43 -5.77 -30.80 16.01
N VAL A 44 -5.41 -31.87 15.27
CA VAL A 44 -4.10 -31.96 14.60
C VAL A 44 -3.95 -30.86 13.54
N ILE A 45 -4.96 -30.63 12.71
CA ILE A 45 -4.94 -29.56 11.70
C ILE A 45 -4.78 -28.20 12.38
N VAL A 46 -5.55 -27.91 13.43
CA VAL A 46 -5.44 -26.66 14.19
C VAL A 46 -4.05 -26.50 14.79
N ALA A 47 -3.48 -27.56 15.36
CA ALA A 47 -2.12 -27.55 15.92
C ALA A 47 -1.05 -27.27 14.84
N ILE A 48 -1.18 -27.88 13.65
CA ILE A 48 -0.29 -27.63 12.52
C ILE A 48 -0.42 -26.19 12.05
N VAL A 49 -1.63 -25.68 11.83
CA VAL A 49 -1.87 -24.29 11.41
C VAL A 49 -1.29 -23.32 12.44
N PHE A 50 -1.56 -23.54 13.72
CA PHE A 50 -1.02 -22.71 14.79
C PHE A 50 0.52 -22.72 14.80
N SER A 51 1.13 -23.91 14.68
CA SER A 51 2.60 -24.05 14.63
C SER A 51 3.20 -23.30 13.43
N VAL A 52 2.60 -23.44 12.24
CA VAL A 52 3.04 -22.72 11.04
C VAL A 52 2.91 -21.20 11.23
N LEU A 53 1.81 -20.72 11.79
CA LEU A 53 1.62 -19.29 12.06
C LEU A 53 2.66 -18.77 13.07
N GLN A 54 2.97 -19.55 14.10
CA GLN A 54 3.97 -19.18 15.11
C GLN A 54 5.38 -19.14 14.54
N ILE A 55 5.74 -20.12 13.70
CA ILE A 55 7.03 -20.14 12.99
C ILE A 55 7.14 -18.91 12.07
N ARG A 56 6.09 -18.63 11.27
CA ARG A 56 6.06 -17.45 10.40
C ARG A 56 6.18 -16.14 11.18
N LYS A 57 5.48 -16.03 12.31
CA LYS A 57 5.56 -14.85 13.19
C LYS A 57 6.97 -14.67 13.75
N SER A 58 7.59 -15.73 14.24
CA SER A 58 8.96 -15.70 14.75
C SER A 58 9.98 -15.34 13.67
N ALA A 59 9.85 -15.92 12.46
CA ALA A 59 10.71 -15.60 11.33
C ALA A 59 10.58 -14.14 10.91
N ARG A 60 9.34 -13.60 10.84
CA ARG A 60 9.09 -12.17 10.56
C ARG A 60 9.70 -11.26 11.62
N ALA A 61 9.57 -11.62 12.89
CA ALA A 61 10.13 -10.84 13.99
C ALA A 61 11.67 -10.80 13.93
N LYS A 62 12.31 -11.92 13.63
CA LYS A 62 13.78 -11.99 13.42
C LYS A 62 14.21 -11.16 12.22
N ALA A 63 13.52 -11.27 11.09
CA ALA A 63 13.79 -10.46 9.89
C ALA A 63 13.65 -8.97 10.18
N TYR A 64 12.56 -8.58 10.84
CA TYR A 64 12.33 -7.19 11.22
C TYR A 64 13.43 -6.67 12.15
N SER A 65 13.80 -7.43 13.19
CA SER A 65 14.88 -7.04 14.11
C SER A 65 16.22 -6.88 13.40
N ALA A 66 16.62 -7.83 12.56
CA ALA A 66 17.86 -7.77 11.80
C ALA A 66 17.92 -6.58 10.84
N LEU A 67 16.82 -6.38 10.06
CA LEU A 67 16.73 -5.29 9.10
C LEU A 67 16.60 -3.92 9.80
N ALA A 68 15.92 -3.83 10.95
CA ALA A 68 15.76 -2.59 11.69
C ALA A 68 17.06 -2.15 12.37
N SER A 69 17.84 -3.07 12.89
CA SER A 69 19.13 -2.78 13.56
C SER A 69 20.28 -2.46 12.60
N ALA A 70 20.16 -2.84 11.31
CA ALA A 70 21.17 -2.55 10.31
C ALA A 70 21.20 -1.02 10.01
N VAL A 71 22.36 -0.41 10.14
CA VAL A 71 22.55 1.05 9.97
C VAL A 71 23.54 1.35 8.83
N THR A 72 24.63 0.59 8.74
CA THR A 72 25.65 0.81 7.73
C THR A 72 25.28 0.13 6.42
N GLU A 73 25.89 0.57 5.31
CA GLU A 73 25.71 -0.05 3.99
C GLU A 73 25.89 -1.56 4.04
N GLN A 74 27.01 -2.02 4.61
CA GLN A 74 27.36 -3.44 4.70
C GLN A 74 26.31 -4.21 5.51
N GLN A 75 25.90 -3.70 6.67
CA GLN A 75 24.88 -4.33 7.50
C GLN A 75 23.53 -4.43 6.78
N LEU A 76 23.12 -3.37 6.06
CA LEU A 76 21.88 -3.36 5.28
C LEU A 76 21.94 -4.39 4.14
N GLN A 77 23.06 -4.46 3.42
CA GLN A 77 23.25 -5.44 2.35
C GLN A 77 23.23 -6.88 2.89
N ASP A 78 23.91 -7.17 4.00
CA ASP A 78 23.97 -8.51 4.57
C ASP A 78 22.61 -8.92 5.15
N ALA A 79 21.90 -8.02 5.82
CA ALA A 79 20.55 -8.28 6.30
C ALA A 79 19.56 -8.51 5.14
N LEU A 80 19.67 -7.76 4.04
CA LEU A 80 18.85 -7.94 2.84
C LEU A 80 19.14 -9.22 2.08
N LYS A 81 20.40 -9.72 2.10
CA LYS A 81 20.74 -11.06 1.57
C LYS A 81 20.04 -12.16 2.35
N GLN A 82 19.97 -12.03 3.67
CA GLN A 82 19.34 -13.02 4.54
C GLN A 82 17.81 -12.92 4.54
N TYR A 83 17.25 -11.71 4.44
CA TYR A 83 15.83 -11.43 4.50
C TYR A 83 15.41 -10.53 3.33
N PRO A 84 15.32 -11.07 2.10
CA PRO A 84 15.13 -10.25 0.90
C PRO A 84 13.72 -9.73 0.68
N ASN A 85 12.71 -10.24 1.40
CA ASN A 85 11.30 -9.97 1.14
C ASN A 85 10.58 -9.40 2.37
N GLY A 86 9.42 -8.80 2.13
CA GLY A 86 8.55 -8.26 3.17
C GLY A 86 8.72 -6.75 3.38
N THR A 87 7.76 -6.17 4.07
CA THR A 87 7.73 -4.73 4.37
C THR A 87 9.03 -4.21 4.99
N ALA A 88 9.65 -4.99 5.89
CA ALA A 88 10.92 -4.60 6.52
C ALA A 88 12.08 -4.58 5.51
N ALA A 89 12.08 -5.47 4.52
CA ALA A 89 13.08 -5.46 3.46
C ALA A 89 12.92 -4.25 2.53
N ALA A 90 11.71 -3.89 2.18
CA ALA A 90 11.43 -2.68 1.41
C ALA A 90 11.93 -1.42 2.14
N GLU A 91 11.69 -1.32 3.45
CA GLU A 91 12.17 -0.23 4.28
C GLU A 91 13.70 -0.19 4.38
N ALA A 92 14.33 -1.36 4.52
CA ALA A 92 15.79 -1.46 4.55
C ALA A 92 16.41 -1.09 3.19
N ARG A 93 15.81 -1.49 2.06
CA ARG A 93 16.24 -1.03 0.73
C ARG A 93 16.11 0.47 0.57
N PHE A 94 15.03 1.04 1.05
CA PHE A 94 14.85 2.51 1.02
C PHE A 94 15.94 3.22 1.83
N ARG A 95 16.29 2.71 3.02
CA ARG A 95 17.42 3.23 3.81
C ARG A 95 18.75 3.06 3.09
N LEU A 96 18.99 1.90 2.47
CA LEU A 96 20.20 1.64 1.69
C LEU A 96 20.31 2.60 0.49
N ALA A 97 19.19 2.88 -0.20
CA ALA A 97 19.18 3.90 -1.26
C ALA A 97 19.61 5.27 -0.73
N ARG A 98 19.15 5.67 0.45
CA ARG A 98 19.56 6.94 1.07
C ARG A 98 21.06 6.97 1.43
N VAL A 99 21.62 5.84 1.88
CA VAL A 99 23.08 5.72 2.09
C VAL A 99 23.82 5.92 0.79
N PHE A 100 23.38 5.31 -0.31
CA PHE A 100 23.97 5.51 -1.63
C PHE A 100 23.84 6.94 -2.14
N ILE A 101 22.71 7.61 -1.88
CA ILE A 101 22.55 9.04 -2.22
C ILE A 101 23.58 9.89 -1.48
N GLN A 102 23.77 9.67 -0.18
CA GLN A 102 24.76 10.38 0.62
C GLN A 102 26.18 10.12 0.13
N ALA A 103 26.48 8.92 -0.33
CA ALA A 103 27.75 8.52 -0.95
C ALA A 103 27.90 8.99 -2.41
N LYS A 104 26.89 9.72 -2.96
CA LYS A 104 26.83 10.17 -4.37
C LYS A 104 26.86 9.03 -5.39
N ASN A 105 26.47 7.83 -4.97
CA ASN A 105 26.30 6.67 -5.85
C ASN A 105 24.87 6.61 -6.37
N ASN A 106 24.51 7.56 -7.25
CA ASN A 106 23.14 7.70 -7.77
C ASN A 106 22.66 6.44 -8.50
N LYS A 107 23.57 5.70 -9.17
CA LYS A 107 23.21 4.48 -9.88
C LYS A 107 22.69 3.40 -8.91
N ALA A 108 23.47 3.08 -7.88
CA ALA A 108 23.08 2.10 -6.88
C ALA A 108 21.83 2.55 -6.11
N ALA A 109 21.70 3.85 -5.83
CA ALA A 109 20.50 4.41 -5.22
C ALA A 109 19.25 4.15 -6.07
N LEU A 110 19.31 4.49 -7.37
CA LEU A 110 18.18 4.27 -8.30
C LEU A 110 17.79 2.80 -8.41
N GLU A 111 18.76 1.87 -8.40
CA GLU A 111 18.48 0.44 -8.39
C GLU A 111 17.66 0.03 -7.14
N GLN A 112 18.07 0.49 -5.95
CA GLN A 112 17.33 0.18 -4.73
C GLN A 112 15.95 0.85 -4.70
N LEU A 113 15.85 2.11 -5.13
CA LEU A 113 14.57 2.83 -5.21
C LEU A 113 13.60 2.16 -6.19
N ALA A 114 14.09 1.65 -7.32
CA ALA A 114 13.28 0.91 -8.29
C ALA A 114 12.71 -0.38 -7.69
N LEU A 115 13.50 -1.12 -6.90
CA LEU A 115 13.04 -2.31 -6.20
C LEU A 115 11.94 -1.97 -5.18
N VAL A 116 12.10 -0.90 -4.40
CA VAL A 116 11.06 -0.44 -3.45
C VAL A 116 9.80 0.02 -4.17
N ALA A 117 9.94 0.75 -5.28
CA ALA A 117 8.82 1.25 -6.07
C ALA A 117 8.00 0.14 -6.76
N ALA A 118 8.60 -1.03 -6.99
CA ALA A 118 7.96 -2.21 -7.56
C ALA A 118 7.42 -3.18 -6.51
N ASP A 119 7.83 -3.07 -5.25
CA ASP A 119 7.47 -4.00 -4.18
C ASP A 119 6.04 -3.72 -3.68
N GLU A 120 5.14 -4.69 -3.87
CA GLU A 120 3.74 -4.58 -3.39
C GLU A 120 3.63 -4.66 -1.86
N GLU A 121 4.60 -5.27 -1.17
CA GLU A 121 4.66 -5.34 0.28
C GLU A 121 5.24 -4.06 0.92
N ALA A 122 5.80 -3.15 0.11
CA ALA A 122 6.25 -1.86 0.59
C ALA A 122 5.08 -1.01 1.09
N LEU A 123 5.27 -0.33 2.22
CA LEU A 123 4.28 0.62 2.71
C LEU A 123 4.02 1.71 1.64
N PRO A 124 2.76 2.14 1.44
CA PRO A 124 2.42 3.16 0.46
C PRO A 124 3.26 4.43 0.58
N PHE A 125 3.57 4.85 1.80
CA PHE A 125 4.44 5.99 2.07
C PHE A 125 5.87 5.76 1.56
N THR A 126 6.49 4.63 1.90
CA THR A 126 7.86 4.29 1.50
C THR A 126 7.96 4.13 -0.02
N ARG A 127 6.96 3.49 -0.64
CA ARG A 127 6.87 3.36 -2.09
C ARG A 127 6.74 4.73 -2.78
N GLY A 128 5.87 5.59 -2.28
CA GLY A 128 5.71 6.95 -2.80
C GLY A 128 7.01 7.75 -2.72
N ARG A 129 7.68 7.71 -1.58
CA ARG A 129 9.00 8.36 -1.41
C ARG A 129 10.05 7.80 -2.36
N ALA A 130 10.10 6.48 -2.55
CA ALA A 130 11.06 5.87 -3.47
C ALA A 130 10.88 6.35 -4.91
N ILE A 131 9.63 6.47 -5.37
CA ILE A 131 9.33 6.97 -6.71
C ILE A 131 9.74 8.46 -6.84
N LEU A 132 9.40 9.29 -5.85
CA LEU A 132 9.71 10.71 -5.85
C LEU A 132 11.21 10.96 -5.74
N ASP A 133 11.91 10.24 -4.87
CA ASP A 133 13.36 10.37 -4.70
C ASP A 133 14.11 9.92 -5.97
N ALA A 134 13.63 8.90 -6.68
CA ALA A 134 14.15 8.55 -8.01
C ALA A 134 13.96 9.71 -9.03
N GLY A 135 12.80 10.36 -9.00
CA GLY A 135 12.53 11.55 -9.81
C GLY A 135 13.52 12.66 -9.53
N TYR A 136 13.77 12.98 -8.26
CA TYR A 136 14.75 14.01 -7.87
C TYR A 136 16.20 13.64 -8.26
N LEU A 137 16.59 12.37 -8.18
CA LEU A 137 17.90 11.92 -8.64
C LEU A 137 18.06 12.10 -10.15
N TYR A 138 17.06 11.72 -10.94
CA TYR A 138 17.08 11.95 -12.38
C TYR A 138 17.12 13.44 -12.72
N GLU A 139 16.37 14.28 -11.99
CA GLU A 139 16.39 15.72 -12.18
C GLU A 139 17.79 16.31 -11.89
N ASN A 140 18.42 15.89 -10.78
CA ASN A 140 19.79 16.32 -10.43
C ASN A 140 20.83 15.87 -11.47
N ASP A 141 20.61 14.72 -12.11
CA ASP A 141 21.46 14.24 -13.21
C ASP A 141 21.14 14.90 -14.57
N GLY A 142 20.21 15.88 -14.62
CA GLY A 142 19.77 16.56 -15.84
C GLY A 142 18.86 15.72 -16.75
N LYS A 143 18.43 14.56 -16.30
CA LYS A 143 17.56 13.62 -17.04
C LYS A 143 16.09 14.00 -16.84
N GLN A 144 15.69 15.13 -17.43
CA GLN A 144 14.36 15.71 -17.20
C GLN A 144 13.21 14.82 -17.64
N LYS A 145 13.37 14.02 -18.71
CA LYS A 145 12.31 13.11 -19.20
C LYS A 145 12.08 11.96 -18.24
N GLU A 146 13.15 11.37 -17.73
CA GLU A 146 13.11 10.30 -16.74
C GLU A 146 12.55 10.80 -15.39
N ALA A 147 12.96 12.00 -14.97
CA ALA A 147 12.41 12.65 -13.78
C ALA A 147 10.89 12.86 -13.91
N LEU A 148 10.44 13.41 -15.04
CA LEU A 148 9.04 13.64 -15.35
C LEU A 148 8.24 12.34 -15.27
N ALA A 149 8.75 11.26 -15.86
CA ALA A 149 8.08 9.95 -15.82
C ALA A 149 7.90 9.44 -14.39
N GLN A 150 8.88 9.62 -13.49
CA GLN A 150 8.74 9.24 -12.08
C GLN A 150 7.70 10.10 -11.35
N TYR A 151 7.71 11.40 -11.57
CA TYR A 151 6.75 12.31 -10.95
C TYR A 151 5.31 12.03 -11.42
N GLU A 152 5.09 11.78 -12.72
CA GLU A 152 3.80 11.38 -13.25
C GLU A 152 3.34 10.02 -12.71
N LYS A 153 4.26 9.07 -12.55
CA LYS A 153 3.97 7.78 -11.90
C LYS A 153 3.50 7.97 -10.45
N ALA A 154 4.18 8.81 -9.68
CA ALA A 154 3.77 9.11 -8.30
C ALA A 154 2.41 9.80 -8.27
N ALA A 155 2.17 10.77 -9.16
CA ALA A 155 0.92 11.52 -9.25
C ALA A 155 -0.30 10.64 -9.59
N ALA A 156 -0.13 9.66 -10.47
CA ALA A 156 -1.20 8.80 -10.97
C ALA A 156 -1.54 7.60 -10.08
N ASP A 157 -0.64 7.17 -9.19
CA ASP A 157 -0.88 5.97 -8.35
C ASP A 157 -1.78 6.31 -7.16
N LEU A 158 -3.07 5.96 -7.27
CA LEU A 158 -4.07 6.20 -6.23
C LEU A 158 -3.83 5.42 -4.92
N ARG A 159 -2.94 4.44 -4.92
CA ARG A 159 -2.55 3.68 -3.72
C ARG A 159 -1.56 4.45 -2.85
N LEU A 160 -0.93 5.48 -3.38
CA LEU A 160 -0.03 6.34 -2.64
C LEU A 160 -0.79 7.37 -1.79
N PRO A 161 -0.19 7.84 -0.68
CA PRO A 161 -0.73 8.93 0.09
C PRO A 161 -0.97 10.19 -0.77
N GLU A 162 -1.98 10.95 -0.43
CA GLU A 162 -2.36 12.15 -1.19
C GLU A 162 -1.21 13.15 -1.31
N ASP A 163 -0.48 13.38 -0.22
CA ASP A 163 0.67 14.29 -0.21
C ASP A 163 1.77 13.88 -1.20
N ALA A 164 2.07 12.60 -1.32
CA ALA A 164 3.03 12.09 -2.31
C ALA A 164 2.53 12.31 -3.75
N ARG A 165 1.23 12.13 -4.00
CA ARG A 165 0.61 12.38 -5.30
C ARG A 165 0.62 13.87 -5.66
N LEU A 166 0.31 14.74 -4.70
CA LEU A 166 0.34 16.19 -4.87
C LEU A 166 1.77 16.70 -5.13
N GLU A 167 2.76 16.14 -4.41
CA GLU A 167 4.18 16.38 -4.68
C GLU A 167 4.55 15.98 -6.11
N GLY A 168 4.10 14.79 -6.56
CA GLY A 168 4.29 14.31 -7.93
C GLY A 168 3.69 15.25 -8.98
N TYR A 169 2.45 15.69 -8.80
CA TYR A 169 1.84 16.67 -9.70
C TYR A 169 2.59 18.01 -9.72
N TYR A 170 2.99 18.51 -8.56
CA TYR A 170 3.73 19.75 -8.47
C TYR A 170 5.10 19.65 -9.17
N ALA A 171 5.85 18.57 -8.90
CA ALA A 171 7.16 18.35 -9.51
C ALA A 171 7.07 18.14 -11.03
N ALA A 172 6.07 17.38 -11.50
CA ALA A 172 5.80 17.22 -12.93
C ALA A 172 5.49 18.58 -13.59
N GLY A 173 4.63 19.39 -12.96
CA GLY A 173 4.33 20.74 -13.45
C GLY A 173 5.55 21.62 -13.55
N ARG A 174 6.47 21.52 -12.62
CA ARG A 174 7.73 22.27 -12.59
C ARG A 174 8.65 21.87 -13.76
N ILE A 175 8.81 20.58 -14.01
CA ILE A 175 9.59 20.07 -15.15
C ILE A 175 8.93 20.48 -16.48
N GLN A 176 7.62 20.34 -16.62
CA GLN A 176 6.89 20.74 -17.83
C GLN A 176 7.02 22.24 -18.11
N LEU A 177 7.04 23.06 -17.05
CA LEU A 177 7.28 24.49 -17.17
C LEU A 177 8.71 24.79 -17.70
N GLN A 178 9.73 24.07 -17.21
CA GLN A 178 11.10 24.17 -17.70
C GLN A 178 11.21 23.75 -19.18
N LEU A 179 10.45 22.73 -19.59
CA LEU A 179 10.35 22.27 -20.97
C LEU A 179 9.48 23.20 -21.85
N LYS A 180 8.95 24.29 -21.29
CA LYS A 180 8.05 25.26 -21.95
C LYS A 180 6.70 24.67 -22.41
N ASP A 181 6.31 23.51 -21.85
CA ASP A 181 4.97 22.96 -22.05
C ASP A 181 3.99 23.57 -21.03
N PHE A 182 3.64 24.83 -21.29
CA PHE A 182 2.81 25.62 -20.38
C PHE A 182 1.42 25.01 -20.16
N ALA A 183 0.86 24.33 -21.16
CA ALA A 183 -0.46 23.72 -21.05
C ALA A 183 -0.46 22.55 -20.04
N LYS A 184 0.50 21.63 -20.19
CA LYS A 184 0.65 20.51 -19.25
C LYS A 184 1.07 20.99 -17.88
N ALA A 185 2.02 21.92 -17.78
CA ALA A 185 2.43 22.51 -16.51
C ALA A 185 1.23 23.07 -15.73
N ARG A 186 0.36 23.82 -16.40
CA ARG A 186 -0.86 24.39 -15.80
C ARG A 186 -1.81 23.29 -15.32
N THR A 187 -2.01 22.25 -16.12
CA THR A 187 -2.84 21.11 -15.75
C THR A 187 -2.32 20.40 -14.50
N ALA A 188 -1.02 20.11 -14.47
CA ALA A 188 -0.37 19.47 -13.33
C ALA A 188 -0.46 20.33 -12.05
N PHE A 189 -0.19 21.64 -12.16
CA PHE A 189 -0.36 22.54 -11.01
C PHE A 189 -1.83 22.65 -10.54
N LYS A 190 -2.81 22.65 -11.45
CA LYS A 190 -4.23 22.63 -11.08
C LYS A 190 -4.56 21.35 -10.30
N GLN A 191 -4.05 20.18 -10.71
CA GLN A 191 -4.22 18.93 -9.98
C GLN A 191 -3.58 18.99 -8.58
N ALA A 192 -2.35 19.49 -8.48
CA ALA A 192 -1.72 19.66 -7.18
C ALA A 192 -2.47 20.68 -6.28
N ALA A 193 -3.02 21.75 -6.85
CA ALA A 193 -3.74 22.80 -6.14
C ALA A 193 -5.13 22.35 -5.65
N SER A 194 -5.72 21.32 -6.26
CA SER A 194 -7.05 20.80 -5.93
C SER A 194 -7.06 19.77 -4.80
N GLY A 195 -5.89 19.40 -4.28
CA GLY A 195 -5.77 18.43 -3.20
C GLY A 195 -6.54 18.82 -1.94
N THR A 196 -7.07 17.82 -1.25
CA THR A 196 -7.75 18.03 0.02
C THR A 196 -6.73 18.25 1.12
N VAL A 197 -6.83 19.38 1.83
CA VAL A 197 -5.85 19.82 2.84
C VAL A 197 -6.02 19.01 4.13
N ARG A 198 -5.88 17.67 4.07
CA ARG A 198 -6.00 16.79 5.24
C ARG A 198 -4.68 16.53 5.95
N SER A 199 -3.55 16.77 5.26
CA SER A 199 -2.21 16.59 5.82
C SER A 199 -1.39 17.87 5.67
N GLN A 200 -0.39 18.04 6.53
CA GLN A 200 0.53 19.17 6.45
C GLN A 200 1.30 19.18 5.11
N GLY A 201 1.70 17.99 4.62
CA GLY A 201 2.34 17.83 3.31
C GLY A 201 1.40 18.19 2.16
N GLY A 202 0.13 17.76 2.20
CA GLY A 202 -0.88 18.12 1.20
C GLY A 202 -1.13 19.62 1.15
N PHE A 203 -1.21 20.29 2.30
CA PHE A 203 -1.32 21.76 2.36
C PHE A 203 -0.11 22.44 1.72
N PHE A 204 1.10 21.99 2.03
CA PHE A 204 2.33 22.55 1.48
C PHE A 204 2.33 22.48 -0.05
N TRP A 205 2.14 21.30 -0.63
CA TRP A 205 2.19 21.12 -2.07
C TRP A 205 1.09 21.84 -2.82
N SER A 206 -0.14 21.85 -2.27
CA SER A 206 -1.25 22.57 -2.89
C SER A 206 -1.03 24.09 -2.86
N SER A 207 -0.45 24.62 -1.78
CA SER A 207 -0.10 26.04 -1.69
C SER A 207 1.01 26.42 -2.66
N GLN A 208 2.05 25.60 -2.79
CA GLN A 208 3.12 25.80 -3.78
C GLN A 208 2.57 25.79 -5.22
N ALA A 209 1.65 24.87 -5.52
CA ALA A 209 1.03 24.78 -6.83
C ALA A 209 0.17 26.03 -7.15
N ARG A 210 -0.60 26.53 -6.18
CA ARG A 210 -1.35 27.80 -6.35
C ARG A 210 -0.42 28.98 -6.60
N ALA A 211 0.68 29.06 -5.86
CA ALA A 211 1.68 30.09 -6.07
C ALA A 211 2.32 30.00 -7.47
N ALA A 212 2.62 28.76 -7.93
CA ALA A 212 3.13 28.54 -9.28
C ALA A 212 2.12 28.97 -10.36
N LEU A 213 0.84 28.61 -10.23
CA LEU A 213 -0.23 29.00 -11.15
C LEU A 213 -0.35 30.52 -11.29
N ASN A 214 -0.24 31.25 -10.18
CA ASN A 214 -0.34 32.72 -10.17
C ASN A 214 0.86 33.39 -10.88
N ARG A 215 2.00 32.71 -10.97
CA ARG A 215 3.19 33.22 -11.67
C ARG A 215 3.23 32.82 -13.15
N MET A 216 2.38 31.91 -13.58
CA MET A 216 2.34 31.49 -14.99
C MET A 216 1.72 32.57 -15.88
N PRO A 217 2.22 32.71 -17.13
CA PRO A 217 1.56 33.58 -18.11
C PRO A 217 0.07 33.26 -18.25
N ALA A 218 -0.73 34.29 -18.48
CA ALA A 218 -2.17 34.11 -18.73
C ALA A 218 -2.36 33.13 -19.90
N GLU A 219 -3.38 32.26 -19.79
CA GLU A 219 -3.75 31.36 -20.88
C GLU A 219 -4.22 32.22 -22.07
N LYS A 220 -3.55 32.08 -23.23
CA LYS A 220 -4.05 32.74 -24.43
C LYS A 220 -5.46 32.23 -24.69
N ALA A 221 -6.44 33.13 -24.70
CA ALA A 221 -7.82 32.79 -25.08
C ALA A 221 -7.78 32.01 -26.41
N PRO A 222 -8.55 30.92 -26.54
CA PRO A 222 -8.67 30.21 -27.81
C PRO A 222 -9.08 31.23 -28.87
N ALA A 223 -8.29 31.30 -29.96
CA ALA A 223 -8.61 32.20 -31.08
C ALA A 223 -10.07 31.92 -31.49
N ALA A 224 -10.92 32.94 -31.39
CA ALA A 224 -12.30 32.82 -31.83
C ALA A 224 -12.30 32.31 -33.27
N LYS A 225 -12.91 31.14 -33.49
CA LYS A 225 -13.16 30.65 -34.85
C LYS A 225 -14.01 31.73 -35.54
N THR A 226 -13.38 32.54 -36.39
CA THR A 226 -14.11 33.41 -37.32
C THR A 226 -14.88 32.49 -38.26
N GLU A 227 -16.15 32.25 -37.94
CA GLU A 227 -17.09 31.73 -38.93
C GLU A 227 -17.12 32.72 -40.08
N LYS A 228 -16.48 32.33 -41.18
CA LYS A 228 -16.76 33.01 -42.47
C LYS A 228 -18.17 32.63 -42.89
N LYS A 229 -19.05 33.61 -42.88
CA LYS A 229 -20.31 33.58 -43.59
C LYS A 229 -20.10 33.54 -45.10
#